data_1b3fd9f98ecb0647ad28bcca4ea817dc
#
_entry.id   1b3fd9f98ecb0647ad28bcca4ea817dc
#
_cell.length_a   1.000
_cell.length_b   1.000
_cell.length_c   1.000
_cell.angle_alpha   90.00
_cell.angle_beta   90.00
_cell.angle_gamma   90.00
#
_symmetry.space_group_name_H-M   'P 1'
#
loop_
_entity.id
_entity.type
_entity.pdbx_description
1 polymer ?
#
loop_
_entity_poly.entity_id
_entity_poly.type
_entity_poly.pdbx_seq_one_letter_code
_entity_poly.pdbx_strand_id
1 'polypeptide(L)'
;MNRTTGLRLLALGLLAALIAACTGSAPAPVLPVGAAGDGQSQVLAHLYAAALRGAGTPAEATVTDDPIAGLDTGAVAVAPGLTGRLLRTFQPDATTRSEKGVYRAMVAALPEGLAAGDYAIAAQDKPALAVTEQTARDWGGTDLRVLPRHCRALSVGAVTGADVPTKVGSCRLKNREFPTTAALFDALEQGRITAGWTSTADPDIPDTAALLIDSSPALVQAENVVPLYRRAELTERQVLALNEVAGVLDTAGLTAMRRRVDGGADPRVVVEAWLAEHPLGR
;
A
#
# COMPACT_ATOMS: atom_id res chain seq x y z
N MET A 1 10.73 3.43 80.83
CA MET A 1 11.79 3.33 79.86
C MET A 1 11.24 2.55 78.65
N ASN A 2 11.43 3.06 77.42
CA ASN A 2 11.18 2.43 76.11
C ASN A 2 9.75 2.48 75.48
N ARG A 3 9.13 3.68 75.40
CA ARG A 3 8.01 3.90 74.48
C ARG A 3 8.40 4.66 73.21
N THR A 4 9.61 5.17 73.11
CA THR A 4 10.07 6.01 71.97
C THR A 4 10.80 5.23 70.86
N THR A 5 11.23 3.98 71.12
CA THR A 5 11.99 3.17 70.15
C THR A 5 11.06 2.46 69.15
N GLY A 6 9.82 2.10 69.55
CA GLY A 6 8.87 1.43 68.68
C GLY A 6 8.27 2.31 67.56
N LEU A 7 8.15 3.60 67.84
CA LEU A 7 7.55 4.56 66.91
C LEU A 7 8.50 4.95 65.73
N ARG A 8 9.83 4.87 65.96
CA ARG A 8 10.84 5.16 64.90
C ARG A 8 11.03 4.02 63.93
N LEU A 9 10.82 2.79 64.35
CA LEU A 9 10.90 1.60 63.47
C LEU A 9 9.68 1.45 62.56
N LEU A 10 8.48 1.88 63.02
CA LEU A 10 7.27 1.90 62.22
C LEU A 10 7.31 3.01 61.15
N ALA A 11 7.92 4.16 61.40
CA ALA A 11 8.06 5.25 60.43
C ALA A 11 9.05 4.93 59.29
N LEU A 12 10.14 4.17 59.57
CA LEU A 12 11.08 3.73 58.53
C LEU A 12 10.48 2.65 57.63
N GLY A 13 9.64 1.77 58.17
CA GLY A 13 8.96 0.71 57.38
C GLY A 13 7.93 1.27 56.38
N LEU A 14 7.22 2.38 56.76
CA LEU A 14 6.27 3.03 55.87
C LEU A 14 6.97 3.82 54.73
N LEU A 15 8.15 4.37 54.97
CA LEU A 15 8.88 5.11 53.91
C LEU A 15 9.50 4.18 52.86
N ALA A 16 9.90 2.98 53.23
CA ALA A 16 10.43 1.96 52.33
C ALA A 16 9.34 1.38 51.41
N ALA A 17 8.08 1.30 51.87
CA ALA A 17 6.96 0.79 51.06
C ALA A 17 6.47 1.78 50.00
N LEU A 18 6.72 3.08 50.15
CA LEU A 18 6.33 4.11 49.16
C LEU A 18 7.30 4.21 47.96
N ILE A 19 8.52 3.72 48.06
CA ILE A 19 9.51 3.76 46.97
C ILE A 19 9.35 2.58 46.01
N ALA A 20 8.69 1.51 46.38
CA ALA A 20 8.46 0.34 45.54
C ALA A 20 7.29 0.46 44.55
N ALA A 21 6.53 1.56 44.60
CA ALA A 21 5.33 1.77 43.74
C ALA A 21 5.61 2.47 42.39
N CYS A 22 6.87 2.77 42.06
CA CYS A 22 7.23 3.53 40.85
C CYS A 22 8.03 2.74 39.81
N THR A 23 7.88 1.44 39.72
CA THR A 23 8.57 0.70 38.66
C THR A 23 7.67 -0.32 37.99
N GLY A 24 7.26 0.01 36.78
CA GLY A 24 6.73 -0.97 35.86
C GLY A 24 5.47 -0.52 35.14
N SER A 25 5.53 0.56 34.39
CA SER A 25 4.59 0.66 33.26
C SER A 25 4.89 -0.53 32.36
N ALA A 26 3.92 -1.44 32.20
CA ALA A 26 4.03 -2.50 31.23
C ALA A 26 4.40 -1.85 29.87
N PRO A 27 5.31 -2.43 29.10
CA PRO A 27 5.63 -1.90 27.77
C PRO A 27 4.34 -1.76 26.99
N ALA A 28 4.19 -0.62 26.30
CA ALA A 28 3.02 -0.38 25.46
C ALA A 28 2.90 -1.53 24.42
N PRO A 29 1.68 -2.03 24.18
CA PRO A 29 1.48 -3.11 23.22
C PRO A 29 1.97 -2.68 21.84
N VAL A 30 2.66 -3.58 21.13
CA VAL A 30 3.13 -3.37 19.78
C VAL A 30 1.93 -3.47 18.83
N LEU A 31 1.68 -2.46 18.02
CA LEU A 31 0.61 -2.46 17.02
C LEU A 31 1.04 -3.29 15.79
N PRO A 32 0.31 -4.36 15.43
CA PRO A 32 0.59 -5.14 14.24
C PRO A 32 0.07 -4.40 12.99
N VAL A 33 0.96 -4.16 12.02
CA VAL A 33 0.60 -3.64 10.70
C VAL A 33 0.66 -4.79 9.71
N GLY A 34 -0.48 -5.18 9.16
CA GLY A 34 -0.62 -6.37 8.33
C GLY A 34 0.01 -6.20 6.95
N ALA A 35 0.70 -7.25 6.50
CA ALA A 35 1.22 -7.38 5.16
C ALA A 35 0.81 -8.73 4.56
N ALA A 36 0.44 -8.78 3.28
CA ALA A 36 0.47 -10.02 2.52
C ALA A 36 1.92 -10.42 2.20
N GLY A 37 2.11 -11.62 1.66
CA GLY A 37 3.46 -12.16 1.39
C GLY A 37 4.22 -11.51 0.23
N ASP A 38 3.60 -10.61 -0.54
CA ASP A 38 4.24 -9.91 -1.66
C ASP A 38 5.06 -8.69 -1.21
N GLY A 39 6.04 -8.32 -2.04
CA GLY A 39 6.97 -7.23 -1.70
C GLY A 39 6.30 -5.87 -1.54
N GLN A 40 5.26 -5.55 -2.33
CA GLN A 40 4.51 -4.29 -2.19
C GLN A 40 3.82 -4.20 -0.83
N SER A 41 3.12 -5.25 -0.45
CA SER A 41 2.39 -5.31 0.82
C SER A 41 3.34 -5.16 2.00
N GLN A 42 4.51 -5.82 1.93
CA GLN A 42 5.55 -5.70 2.95
C GLN A 42 6.14 -4.29 3.02
N VAL A 43 6.48 -3.67 1.88
CA VAL A 43 6.95 -2.27 1.83
C VAL A 43 5.95 -1.34 2.50
N LEU A 44 4.67 -1.43 2.14
CA LEU A 44 3.63 -0.56 2.69
C LEU A 44 3.43 -0.78 4.20
N ALA A 45 3.42 -2.03 4.67
CA ALA A 45 3.30 -2.32 6.09
C ALA A 45 4.48 -1.77 6.90
N HIS A 46 5.70 -1.90 6.40
CA HIS A 46 6.89 -1.34 7.05
C HIS A 46 6.89 0.20 7.06
N LEU A 47 6.37 0.86 6.00
CA LEU A 47 6.19 2.32 5.96
C LEU A 47 5.24 2.80 7.05
N TYR A 48 4.05 2.20 7.16
CA TYR A 48 3.08 2.60 8.18
C TYR A 48 3.54 2.23 9.60
N ALA A 49 4.22 1.09 9.77
CA ALA A 49 4.84 0.75 11.06
C ALA A 49 5.94 1.76 11.45
N ALA A 50 6.74 2.23 10.49
CA ALA A 50 7.75 3.26 10.73
C ALA A 50 7.12 4.61 11.10
N ALA A 51 6.02 5.00 10.44
CA ALA A 51 5.25 6.21 10.75
C ALA A 51 4.73 6.18 12.21
N LEU A 52 4.12 5.06 12.61
CA LEU A 52 3.65 4.87 13.99
C LEU A 52 4.79 4.91 15.01
N ARG A 53 5.95 4.29 14.72
CA ARG A 53 7.14 4.36 15.57
C ARG A 53 7.67 5.79 15.69
N GLY A 54 7.71 6.54 14.58
CA GLY A 54 8.09 7.95 14.57
C GLY A 54 7.18 8.82 15.45
N ALA A 55 5.90 8.49 15.56
CA ALA A 55 4.93 9.13 16.45
C ALA A 55 4.99 8.61 17.91
N GLY A 56 5.95 7.72 18.24
CA GLY A 56 6.15 7.19 19.58
C GLY A 56 5.28 5.97 19.92
N THR A 57 4.65 5.33 18.94
CA THR A 57 3.86 4.12 19.12
C THR A 57 4.67 2.90 18.66
N PRO A 58 4.93 1.88 19.52
CA PRO A 58 5.54 0.65 19.07
C PRO A 58 4.68 -0.03 17.99
N ALA A 59 5.26 -0.34 16.82
CA ALA A 59 4.56 -0.97 15.72
C ALA A 59 5.50 -1.82 14.88
N GLU A 60 4.98 -2.95 14.38
CA GLU A 60 5.73 -3.91 13.56
C GLU A 60 4.88 -4.38 12.36
N ALA A 61 5.55 -4.60 11.23
CA ALA A 61 4.92 -5.27 10.10
C ALA A 61 4.79 -6.77 10.41
N THR A 62 3.59 -7.32 10.16
CA THR A 62 3.26 -8.73 10.41
C THR A 62 2.70 -9.35 9.14
N VAL A 63 3.35 -10.40 8.64
CA VAL A 63 2.87 -11.12 7.45
C VAL A 63 1.69 -12.01 7.83
N THR A 64 0.61 -11.91 7.06
CA THR A 64 -0.62 -12.70 7.21
C THR A 64 -1.21 -12.98 5.82
N ASP A 65 -1.99 -14.05 5.70
CA ASP A 65 -2.64 -14.41 4.42
C ASP A 65 -3.66 -13.38 3.96
N ASP A 66 -4.38 -12.77 4.90
CA ASP A 66 -5.39 -11.73 4.64
C ASP A 66 -5.33 -10.61 5.69
N PRO A 67 -4.58 -9.53 5.41
CA PRO A 67 -4.49 -8.38 6.29
C PRO A 67 -5.85 -7.69 6.57
N ILE A 68 -6.78 -7.73 5.61
CA ILE A 68 -8.11 -7.10 5.77
C ILE A 68 -8.96 -7.91 6.74
N ALA A 69 -9.02 -9.24 6.59
CA ALA A 69 -9.67 -10.11 7.58
C ALA A 69 -8.99 -10.02 8.96
N GLY A 70 -7.68 -9.77 9.00
CA GLY A 70 -6.94 -9.51 10.22
C GLY A 70 -7.41 -8.29 11.01
N LEU A 71 -7.93 -7.25 10.33
CA LEU A 71 -8.56 -6.10 10.98
C LEU A 71 -9.82 -6.51 11.75
N ASP A 72 -10.67 -7.37 11.18
CA ASP A 72 -11.93 -7.79 11.81
C ASP A 72 -11.68 -8.59 13.09
N THR A 73 -10.65 -9.42 13.10
CA THR A 73 -10.28 -10.27 14.24
C THR A 73 -9.45 -9.54 15.30
N GLY A 74 -8.92 -8.36 14.99
CA GLY A 74 -7.95 -7.65 15.84
C GLY A 74 -6.53 -8.20 15.79
N ALA A 75 -6.25 -9.18 14.92
CA ALA A 75 -4.89 -9.68 14.68
C ALA A 75 -4.00 -8.64 13.98
N VAL A 76 -4.61 -7.67 13.34
CA VAL A 76 -3.99 -6.54 12.64
C VAL A 76 -4.68 -5.25 13.10
N ALA A 77 -3.89 -4.22 13.42
CA ALA A 77 -4.40 -2.89 13.79
C ALA A 77 -4.49 -1.96 12.57
N VAL A 78 -3.58 -2.11 11.61
CA VAL A 78 -3.52 -1.33 10.37
C VAL A 78 -3.26 -2.29 9.19
N ALA A 79 -4.02 -2.16 8.11
CA ALA A 79 -3.83 -2.90 6.87
C ALA A 79 -3.72 -1.92 5.69
N PRO A 80 -2.51 -1.73 5.13
CA PRO A 80 -2.35 -0.97 3.91
C PRO A 80 -3.01 -1.65 2.71
N GLY A 81 -3.52 -0.85 1.77
CA GLY A 81 -4.12 -1.36 0.56
C GLY A 81 -4.14 -0.35 -0.57
N LEU A 82 -4.78 -0.73 -1.67
CA LEU A 82 -5.01 0.11 -2.84
C LEU A 82 -6.49 0.44 -2.96
N THR A 83 -6.82 1.71 -3.15
CA THR A 83 -8.20 2.23 -3.08
C THR A 83 -9.17 1.51 -4.01
N GLY A 84 -8.80 1.23 -5.25
CA GLY A 84 -9.65 0.54 -6.22
C GLY A 84 -9.81 -0.94 -5.92
N ARG A 85 -8.73 -1.63 -5.51
CA ARG A 85 -8.78 -3.03 -5.09
C ARG A 85 -9.70 -3.21 -3.90
N LEU A 86 -9.58 -2.35 -2.88
CA LEU A 86 -10.46 -2.33 -1.71
C LEU A 86 -11.90 -2.03 -2.11
N LEU A 87 -12.12 -1.06 -3.01
CA LEU A 87 -13.47 -0.78 -3.50
C LEU A 87 -14.10 -2.01 -4.17
N ARG A 88 -13.36 -2.72 -5.04
CA ARG A 88 -13.87 -3.94 -5.67
C ARG A 88 -14.15 -5.06 -4.66
N THR A 89 -13.37 -5.16 -3.60
CA THR A 89 -13.60 -6.13 -2.51
C THR A 89 -14.93 -5.85 -1.80
N PHE A 90 -15.21 -4.59 -1.45
CA PHE A 90 -16.40 -4.24 -0.68
C PHE A 90 -17.64 -3.92 -1.54
N GLN A 91 -17.43 -3.48 -2.78
CA GLN A 91 -18.48 -3.13 -3.74
C GLN A 91 -18.05 -3.52 -5.17
N PRO A 92 -18.18 -4.81 -5.56
CA PRO A 92 -17.68 -5.31 -6.86
C PRO A 92 -18.25 -4.60 -8.09
N ASP A 93 -19.48 -4.10 -8.02
CA ASP A 93 -20.17 -3.42 -9.13
C ASP A 93 -19.84 -1.92 -9.26
N ALA A 94 -18.91 -1.40 -8.46
CA ALA A 94 -18.52 0.00 -8.51
C ALA A 94 -17.87 0.36 -9.86
N THR A 95 -18.39 1.41 -10.52
CA THR A 95 -17.94 1.84 -11.86
C THR A 95 -17.11 3.13 -11.84
N THR A 96 -16.96 3.76 -10.70
CA THR A 96 -16.15 4.99 -10.56
C THR A 96 -14.67 4.72 -10.82
N ARG A 97 -13.98 5.68 -11.47
CA ARG A 97 -12.58 5.50 -11.89
C ARG A 97 -11.64 6.59 -11.40
N SER A 98 -12.16 7.82 -11.17
CA SER A 98 -11.30 8.92 -10.71
C SER A 98 -10.82 8.69 -9.27
N GLU A 99 -9.61 9.14 -8.95
CA GLU A 99 -9.00 8.98 -7.61
C GLU A 99 -9.93 9.36 -6.48
N LYS A 100 -10.45 10.59 -6.51
CA LYS A 100 -11.39 11.09 -5.50
C LYS A 100 -12.71 10.30 -5.47
N GLY A 101 -13.20 9.87 -6.64
CA GLY A 101 -14.42 9.08 -6.75
C GLY A 101 -14.23 7.68 -6.15
N VAL A 102 -13.14 7.02 -6.49
CA VAL A 102 -12.78 5.68 -5.98
C VAL A 102 -12.60 5.71 -4.46
N TYR A 103 -11.82 6.66 -3.94
CA TYR A 103 -11.62 6.79 -2.51
C TYR A 103 -12.93 7.02 -1.75
N ARG A 104 -13.79 7.96 -2.23
CA ARG A 104 -15.10 8.21 -1.59
C ARG A 104 -16.01 6.99 -1.61
N ALA A 105 -16.08 6.28 -2.74
CA ALA A 105 -16.89 5.08 -2.88
C ALA A 105 -16.34 3.96 -1.98
N MET A 106 -15.03 3.79 -1.92
CA MET A 106 -14.37 2.83 -1.03
C MET A 106 -14.70 3.11 0.43
N VAL A 107 -14.54 4.35 0.90
CA VAL A 107 -14.86 4.73 2.28
C VAL A 107 -16.34 4.49 2.61
N ALA A 108 -17.24 4.78 1.67
CA ALA A 108 -18.68 4.54 1.85
C ALA A 108 -19.04 3.05 1.88
N ALA A 109 -18.21 2.19 1.28
CA ALA A 109 -18.42 0.75 1.21
C ALA A 109 -17.69 -0.03 2.33
N LEU A 110 -16.91 0.64 3.17
CA LEU A 110 -16.19 -0.03 4.27
C LEU A 110 -17.19 -0.72 5.21
N PRO A 111 -16.87 -1.94 5.67
CA PRO A 111 -17.61 -2.60 6.75
C PRO A 111 -17.70 -1.73 8.01
N GLU A 112 -18.75 -1.94 8.80
CA GLU A 112 -18.87 -1.29 10.10
C GLU A 112 -17.66 -1.59 10.98
N GLY A 113 -17.16 -0.58 11.68
CA GLY A 113 -15.97 -0.70 12.53
C GLY A 113 -14.64 -0.42 11.82
N LEU A 114 -14.59 -0.37 10.48
CA LEU A 114 -13.39 0.02 9.74
C LEU A 114 -13.38 1.51 9.38
N ALA A 115 -12.20 2.06 9.26
CA ALA A 115 -11.95 3.41 8.78
C ALA A 115 -10.73 3.41 7.84
N ALA A 116 -10.62 4.45 7.02
CA ALA A 116 -9.47 4.69 6.17
C ALA A 116 -8.79 6.01 6.55
N GLY A 117 -7.47 6.05 6.47
CA GLY A 117 -6.69 7.29 6.50
C GLY A 117 -6.68 7.99 5.14
N ASP A 118 -5.86 9.01 5.02
CA ASP A 118 -5.67 9.73 3.77
C ASP A 118 -4.98 8.83 2.74
N TYR A 119 -5.44 8.89 1.48
CA TYR A 119 -4.78 8.18 0.40
C TYR A 119 -3.63 9.00 -0.20
N ALA A 120 -2.54 8.34 -0.56
CA ALA A 120 -1.40 8.97 -1.21
C ALA A 120 -1.75 9.34 -2.66
N ILE A 121 -1.93 10.64 -2.93
CA ILE A 121 -2.29 11.14 -4.28
C ILE A 121 -1.17 10.81 -5.28
N ALA A 122 0.09 10.94 -4.87
CA ALA A 122 1.25 10.71 -5.74
C ALA A 122 1.65 9.23 -5.86
N ALA A 123 1.17 8.34 -4.97
CA ALA A 123 1.52 6.92 -4.99
C ALA A 123 0.36 6.08 -5.52
N GLN A 124 0.54 5.58 -6.74
CA GLN A 124 -0.44 4.76 -7.45
C GLN A 124 0.19 3.46 -7.94
N ASP A 125 -0.61 2.39 -7.94
CA ASP A 125 -0.27 1.12 -8.59
C ASP A 125 -1.45 0.65 -9.45
N LYS A 126 -1.89 1.54 -10.36
CA LYS A 126 -3.04 1.29 -11.22
C LYS A 126 -2.66 0.50 -12.48
N PRO A 127 -3.60 -0.27 -13.06
CA PRO A 127 -3.37 -0.97 -14.32
C PRO A 127 -2.89 -0.03 -15.42
N ALA A 128 -1.84 -0.43 -16.13
CA ALA A 128 -1.26 0.26 -17.26
C ALA A 128 -0.94 -0.73 -18.39
N LEU A 129 -0.91 -0.28 -19.63
CA LEU A 129 -0.47 -1.10 -20.76
C LEU A 129 0.96 -0.73 -21.13
N ALA A 130 1.86 -1.70 -21.09
CA ALA A 130 3.18 -1.58 -21.67
C ALA A 130 3.11 -1.84 -23.18
N VAL A 131 3.76 -1.00 -23.96
CA VAL A 131 3.99 -1.13 -25.39
C VAL A 131 5.46 -0.89 -25.69
N THR A 132 5.97 -1.27 -26.88
CA THR A 132 7.32 -0.87 -27.27
C THR A 132 7.38 0.66 -27.45
N GLU A 133 8.56 1.26 -27.25
CA GLU A 133 8.74 2.69 -27.53
C GLU A 133 8.37 3.06 -28.98
N GLN A 134 8.62 2.18 -29.95
CA GLN A 134 8.23 2.39 -31.34
C GLN A 134 6.70 2.44 -31.46
N THR A 135 5.98 1.52 -30.84
CA THR A 135 4.52 1.51 -30.82
C THR A 135 3.97 2.79 -30.19
N ALA A 136 4.55 3.26 -29.09
CA ALA A 136 4.14 4.51 -28.44
C ALA A 136 4.32 5.72 -29.37
N ARG A 137 5.45 5.80 -30.08
CA ARG A 137 5.70 6.85 -31.09
C ARG A 137 4.67 6.79 -32.24
N ASP A 138 4.43 5.59 -32.79
CA ASP A 138 3.49 5.39 -33.90
C ASP A 138 2.04 5.72 -33.50
N TRP A 139 1.70 5.54 -32.22
CA TRP A 139 0.38 5.87 -31.69
C TRP A 139 0.23 7.33 -31.25
N GLY A 140 1.31 8.10 -31.27
CA GLY A 140 1.32 9.53 -30.96
C GLY A 140 1.41 9.86 -29.48
N GLY A 141 1.93 8.94 -28.66
CA GLY A 141 2.25 9.18 -27.25
C GLY A 141 1.95 8.03 -26.30
N THR A 142 2.04 8.35 -25.02
CA THR A 142 1.93 7.39 -23.90
C THR A 142 0.63 7.56 -23.09
N ASP A 143 -0.38 8.21 -23.63
CA ASP A 143 -1.70 8.33 -22.98
C ASP A 143 -2.57 7.14 -23.37
N LEU A 144 -3.14 6.45 -22.39
CA LEU A 144 -4.03 5.30 -22.62
C LEU A 144 -5.25 5.63 -23.51
N ARG A 145 -5.62 6.89 -23.62
CA ARG A 145 -6.71 7.38 -24.51
C ARG A 145 -6.43 7.22 -25.99
N VAL A 146 -5.19 6.88 -26.39
CA VAL A 146 -4.89 6.54 -27.79
C VAL A 146 -5.47 5.18 -28.18
N LEU A 147 -5.62 4.27 -27.20
CA LEU A 147 -6.00 2.87 -27.40
C LEU A 147 -7.29 2.66 -28.22
N PRO A 148 -8.39 3.41 -28.03
CA PRO A 148 -9.62 3.26 -28.81
C PRO A 148 -9.45 3.39 -30.33
N ARG A 149 -8.42 4.08 -30.79
CA ARG A 149 -8.12 4.23 -32.23
C ARG A 149 -7.43 2.99 -32.82
N HIS A 150 -6.85 2.15 -31.96
CA HIS A 150 -6.02 1.00 -32.34
C HIS A 150 -6.67 -0.36 -31.99
N CYS A 151 -7.89 -0.41 -31.47
CA CYS A 151 -8.58 -1.61 -30.97
C CYS A 151 -8.52 -2.82 -31.91
N ARG A 152 -8.63 -2.60 -33.24
CA ARG A 152 -8.71 -3.70 -34.22
C ARG A 152 -7.38 -4.46 -34.40
N ALA A 153 -6.26 -3.78 -34.18
CA ALA A 153 -4.91 -4.33 -34.35
C ALA A 153 -4.28 -4.78 -33.03
N LEU A 154 -5.03 -4.69 -31.91
CA LEU A 154 -4.50 -5.01 -30.59
C LEU A 154 -4.45 -6.53 -30.35
N SER A 155 -3.26 -7.01 -30.02
CA SER A 155 -3.02 -8.26 -29.34
C SER A 155 -2.48 -7.95 -27.95
N VAL A 156 -3.27 -8.22 -26.89
CA VAL A 156 -2.93 -7.82 -25.51
C VAL A 156 -2.55 -9.06 -24.71
N GLY A 157 -1.47 -8.97 -23.95
CA GLY A 157 -1.06 -9.98 -22.98
C GLY A 157 -1.37 -9.59 -21.56
N ALA A 158 -1.52 -10.57 -20.67
CA ALA A 158 -1.58 -10.42 -19.23
C ALA A 158 -0.89 -11.62 -18.55
N VAL A 159 -0.37 -11.44 -17.35
CA VAL A 159 0.11 -12.55 -16.54
C VAL A 159 -1.08 -13.36 -16.05
N THR A 160 -0.96 -14.67 -16.04
CA THR A 160 -2.01 -15.61 -15.60
C THR A 160 -2.48 -15.25 -14.20
N GLY A 161 -3.79 -15.12 -14.03
CA GLY A 161 -4.41 -14.75 -12.75
C GLY A 161 -4.37 -13.26 -12.40
N ALA A 162 -3.78 -12.41 -13.24
CA ALA A 162 -3.80 -10.97 -13.00
C ALA A 162 -5.22 -10.38 -13.19
N ASP A 163 -5.66 -9.59 -12.21
CA ASP A 163 -6.93 -8.85 -12.29
C ASP A 163 -6.73 -7.58 -13.15
N VAL A 164 -6.97 -7.71 -14.45
CA VAL A 164 -6.75 -6.66 -15.44
C VAL A 164 -8.03 -6.31 -16.18
N PRO A 165 -8.18 -5.04 -16.64
CA PRO A 165 -9.36 -4.63 -17.37
C PRO A 165 -9.58 -5.43 -18.67
N THR A 166 -10.80 -5.91 -18.88
CA THR A 166 -11.21 -6.52 -20.16
C THR A 166 -11.81 -5.51 -21.14
N LYS A 167 -11.93 -4.25 -20.69
CA LYS A 167 -12.44 -3.14 -21.51
C LYS A 167 -11.75 -1.84 -21.12
N VAL A 168 -11.25 -1.10 -22.13
CA VAL A 168 -10.68 0.23 -21.98
C VAL A 168 -11.36 1.17 -22.98
N GLY A 169 -12.11 2.14 -22.49
CA GLY A 169 -12.94 2.98 -23.33
C GLY A 169 -13.93 2.17 -24.15
N SER A 170 -13.87 2.26 -25.48
CA SER A 170 -14.68 1.44 -26.41
C SER A 170 -14.05 0.10 -26.77
N CYS A 171 -12.76 -0.13 -26.45
CA CYS A 171 -12.07 -1.37 -26.76
C CYS A 171 -12.47 -2.50 -25.82
N ARG A 172 -12.91 -3.63 -26.39
CA ARG A 172 -12.98 -4.91 -25.70
C ARG A 172 -11.66 -5.63 -25.91
N LEU A 173 -10.98 -6.01 -24.84
CA LEU A 173 -9.67 -6.66 -24.87
C LEU A 173 -9.83 -8.15 -24.60
N LYS A 174 -9.19 -8.97 -25.43
CA LYS A 174 -9.01 -10.40 -25.19
C LYS A 174 -7.55 -10.58 -24.79
N ASN A 175 -7.32 -10.85 -23.52
CA ASN A 175 -5.97 -11.00 -23.01
C ASN A 175 -5.45 -12.40 -23.29
N ARG A 176 -4.24 -12.49 -23.86
CA ARG A 176 -3.47 -13.72 -23.97
C ARG A 176 -2.69 -13.90 -22.66
N GLU A 177 -2.79 -15.05 -22.05
CA GLU A 177 -2.13 -15.33 -20.78
C GLU A 177 -0.66 -15.71 -20.94
N PHE A 178 0.17 -15.22 -20.04
CA PHE A 178 1.60 -15.51 -19.91
C PHE A 178 1.91 -15.97 -18.48
N PRO A 179 2.81 -16.96 -18.30
CA PRO A 179 3.08 -17.50 -16.98
C PRO A 179 3.81 -16.52 -16.03
N THR A 180 4.57 -15.57 -16.59
CA THR A 180 5.37 -14.62 -15.82
C THR A 180 5.44 -13.26 -16.51
N THR A 181 5.78 -12.21 -15.75
CA THR A 181 6.06 -10.86 -16.27
C THR A 181 7.18 -10.87 -17.31
N ALA A 182 8.26 -11.62 -17.08
CA ALA A 182 9.35 -11.78 -18.04
C ALA A 182 8.86 -12.37 -19.38
N ALA A 183 8.07 -13.45 -19.35
CA ALA A 183 7.51 -14.05 -20.56
C ALA A 183 6.56 -13.12 -21.32
N LEU A 184 5.84 -12.24 -20.59
CA LEU A 184 4.99 -11.20 -21.16
C LEU A 184 5.83 -10.16 -21.91
N PHE A 185 6.88 -9.62 -21.28
CA PHE A 185 7.76 -8.63 -21.91
C PHE A 185 8.58 -9.19 -23.05
N ASP A 186 9.07 -10.44 -22.97
CA ASP A 186 9.69 -11.15 -24.10
C ASP A 186 8.74 -11.24 -25.29
N ALA A 187 7.45 -11.50 -25.04
CA ALA A 187 6.45 -11.56 -26.09
C ALA A 187 6.16 -10.19 -26.72
N LEU A 188 6.22 -9.13 -25.93
CA LEU A 188 6.07 -7.74 -26.38
C LEU A 188 7.26 -7.33 -27.25
N GLU A 189 8.48 -7.57 -26.83
CA GLU A 189 9.72 -7.25 -27.57
C GLU A 189 9.81 -8.00 -28.90
N GLN A 190 9.38 -9.26 -28.92
CA GLN A 190 9.33 -10.09 -30.13
C GLN A 190 8.14 -9.78 -31.05
N GLY A 191 7.29 -8.80 -30.71
CA GLY A 191 6.11 -8.45 -31.50
C GLY A 191 5.03 -9.53 -31.54
N ARG A 192 5.06 -10.51 -30.62
CA ARG A 192 4.01 -11.55 -30.49
C ARG A 192 2.73 -11.03 -29.90
N ILE A 193 2.82 -9.93 -29.16
CA ILE A 193 1.73 -9.09 -28.66
C ILE A 193 2.06 -7.63 -28.94
N THR A 194 1.02 -6.78 -29.04
CA THR A 194 1.17 -5.35 -29.28
C THR A 194 1.28 -4.56 -27.98
N ALA A 195 0.64 -5.07 -26.91
CA ALA A 195 0.64 -4.47 -25.61
C ALA A 195 0.57 -5.55 -24.51
N GLY A 196 1.13 -5.27 -23.35
CA GLY A 196 1.08 -6.13 -22.17
C GLY A 196 0.51 -5.39 -20.96
N TRP A 197 -0.42 -6.03 -20.24
CA TRP A 197 -0.88 -5.48 -18.97
C TRP A 197 0.19 -5.58 -17.90
N THR A 198 0.42 -4.46 -17.24
CA THR A 198 1.27 -4.29 -16.06
C THR A 198 0.62 -3.26 -15.13
N SER A 199 1.37 -2.68 -14.20
CA SER A 199 0.89 -1.60 -13.34
C SER A 199 1.87 -0.42 -13.32
N THR A 200 1.41 0.73 -12.84
CA THR A 200 2.24 1.94 -12.79
C THR A 200 3.41 1.85 -11.81
N ALA A 201 3.36 0.94 -10.84
CA ALA A 201 4.42 0.70 -9.87
C ALA A 201 5.06 -0.70 -10.01
N ASP A 202 4.94 -1.35 -11.18
CA ASP A 202 5.61 -2.62 -11.46
C ASP A 202 7.13 -2.40 -11.57
N PRO A 203 7.96 -3.04 -10.73
CA PRO A 203 9.41 -2.87 -10.77
C PRO A 203 10.10 -3.57 -11.94
N ASP A 204 9.41 -4.52 -12.61
CA ASP A 204 9.98 -5.38 -13.65
C ASP A 204 9.77 -4.84 -15.07
N ILE A 205 9.26 -3.61 -15.20
CA ILE A 205 9.10 -2.99 -16.51
C ILE A 205 10.49 -2.73 -17.12
N PRO A 206 10.79 -3.29 -18.31
CA PRO A 206 12.06 -3.06 -18.97
C PRO A 206 12.16 -1.62 -19.53
N ASP A 207 13.36 -1.08 -19.57
CA ASP A 207 13.64 0.27 -20.10
C ASP A 207 13.27 0.42 -21.60
N THR A 208 13.08 -0.69 -22.31
CA THR A 208 12.65 -0.74 -23.72
C THR A 208 11.14 -0.57 -23.91
N ALA A 209 10.37 -0.61 -22.81
CA ALA A 209 8.92 -0.49 -22.83
C ALA A 209 8.46 0.91 -22.39
N ALA A 210 7.45 1.42 -23.10
CA ALA A 210 6.73 2.63 -22.73
C ALA A 210 5.39 2.26 -22.10
N LEU A 211 5.02 2.92 -20.99
CA LEU A 211 3.72 2.74 -20.36
C LEU A 211 2.68 3.67 -20.96
N LEU A 212 1.56 3.12 -21.39
CA LEU A 212 0.35 3.90 -21.66
C LEU A 212 -0.35 4.16 -20.33
N ILE A 213 -0.19 5.38 -19.82
CA ILE A 213 -0.71 5.79 -18.52
C ILE A 213 -2.05 6.49 -18.71
N ASP A 214 -3.01 6.16 -17.85
CA ASP A 214 -4.34 6.75 -17.88
C ASP A 214 -4.32 8.19 -17.32
N SER A 215 -4.98 9.08 -18.02
CA SER A 215 -5.15 10.48 -17.65
C SER A 215 -6.64 10.83 -17.44
N SER A 216 -6.95 12.11 -17.22
CA SER A 216 -8.34 12.55 -17.05
C SER A 216 -9.03 12.82 -18.41
N PRO A 217 -10.26 12.34 -18.65
CA PRO A 217 -11.09 11.50 -17.79
C PRO A 217 -10.60 10.05 -17.75
N ALA A 218 -10.62 9.43 -16.57
CA ALA A 218 -10.05 8.11 -16.32
C ALA A 218 -10.77 6.99 -17.09
N LEU A 219 -10.00 6.11 -17.73
CA LEU A 219 -10.46 4.92 -18.43
C LEU A 219 -10.33 3.64 -17.58
N VAL A 220 -9.38 3.62 -16.66
CA VAL A 220 -9.18 2.55 -15.67
C VAL A 220 -9.41 3.07 -14.26
N GLN A 221 -9.67 2.18 -13.33
CA GLN A 221 -9.91 2.53 -11.94
C GLN A 221 -8.62 2.97 -11.26
N ALA A 222 -8.68 4.04 -10.47
CA ALA A 222 -7.54 4.52 -9.69
C ALA A 222 -7.18 3.54 -8.57
N GLU A 223 -5.90 3.43 -8.29
CA GLU A 223 -5.33 2.53 -7.28
C GLU A 223 -4.28 3.30 -6.46
N ASN A 224 -4.75 4.15 -5.55
CA ASN A 224 -3.87 4.90 -4.66
C ASN A 224 -3.63 4.15 -3.36
N VAL A 225 -2.43 4.27 -2.81
CA VAL A 225 -2.08 3.69 -1.50
C VAL A 225 -2.91 4.35 -0.41
N VAL A 226 -3.49 3.53 0.49
CA VAL A 226 -4.32 3.97 1.61
C VAL A 226 -4.19 3.02 2.79
N PRO A 227 -4.13 3.51 4.06
CA PRO A 227 -4.20 2.66 5.24
C PRO A 227 -5.66 2.44 5.65
N LEU A 228 -6.04 1.19 5.91
CA LEU A 228 -7.25 0.83 6.65
C LEU A 228 -6.89 0.54 8.10
N TYR A 229 -7.80 0.85 9.02
CA TYR A 229 -7.64 0.55 10.45
C TYR A 229 -9.00 0.39 11.13
N ARG A 230 -9.00 -0.19 12.34
CA ARG A 230 -10.22 -0.30 13.15
C ARG A 230 -10.57 1.05 13.76
N ARG A 231 -11.84 1.47 13.55
CA ARG A 231 -12.37 2.72 14.10
C ARG A 231 -12.28 2.69 15.63
N ALA A 232 -11.87 3.80 16.23
CA ALA A 232 -11.71 4.00 17.67
C ALA A 232 -10.62 3.15 18.37
N GLU A 233 -9.82 2.37 17.65
CA GLU A 233 -8.65 1.67 18.22
C GLU A 233 -7.35 2.46 18.11
N LEU A 234 -7.28 3.38 17.15
CA LEU A 234 -6.15 4.29 17.01
C LEU A 234 -6.48 5.66 17.61
N THR A 235 -5.53 6.23 18.30
CA THR A 235 -5.59 7.63 18.74
C THR A 235 -5.48 8.58 17.56
N GLU A 236 -5.95 9.83 17.71
CA GLU A 236 -5.81 10.87 16.69
C GLU A 236 -4.34 11.05 16.24
N ARG A 237 -3.40 11.02 17.19
CA ARG A 237 -1.96 11.11 16.88
C ARG A 237 -1.47 9.97 16.00
N GLN A 238 -1.95 8.75 16.22
CA GLN A 238 -1.61 7.59 15.41
C GLN A 238 -2.19 7.70 14.00
N VAL A 239 -3.44 8.14 13.87
CA VAL A 239 -4.09 8.40 12.57
C VAL A 239 -3.34 9.49 11.80
N LEU A 240 -2.95 10.58 12.45
CA LEU A 240 -2.14 11.62 11.82
C LEU A 240 -0.79 11.07 11.32
N ALA A 241 -0.13 10.22 12.11
CA ALA A 241 1.12 9.57 11.67
C ALA A 241 0.93 8.68 10.44
N LEU A 242 -0.17 7.95 10.34
CA LEU A 242 -0.48 7.19 9.12
C LEU A 242 -0.67 8.13 7.92
N ASN A 243 -1.35 9.25 8.11
CA ASN A 243 -1.63 10.21 7.04
C ASN A 243 -0.36 10.94 6.53
N GLU A 244 0.70 11.05 7.33
CA GLU A 244 1.99 11.61 6.90
C GLU A 244 2.60 10.82 5.73
N VAL A 245 2.39 9.49 5.66
CA VAL A 245 2.86 8.66 4.55
C VAL A 245 2.27 9.13 3.21
N ALA A 246 1.00 9.55 3.22
CA ALA A 246 0.33 10.05 2.00
C ALA A 246 0.98 11.34 1.46
N GLY A 247 1.66 12.12 2.31
CA GLY A 247 2.32 13.37 1.93
C GLY A 247 3.71 13.18 1.31
N VAL A 248 4.37 12.02 1.52
CA VAL A 248 5.75 11.80 1.08
C VAL A 248 5.90 10.67 0.07
N LEU A 249 5.01 9.67 0.09
CA LEU A 249 5.09 8.52 -0.79
C LEU A 249 4.60 8.88 -2.20
N ASP A 250 5.44 8.58 -3.20
CA ASP A 250 5.09 8.62 -4.62
C ASP A 250 5.27 7.26 -5.30
N THR A 251 4.81 7.16 -6.55
CA THR A 251 4.90 5.92 -7.33
C THR A 251 6.34 5.50 -7.58
N ALA A 252 7.25 6.44 -7.79
CA ALA A 252 8.65 6.13 -8.05
C ALA A 252 9.34 5.55 -6.81
N GLY A 253 9.11 6.15 -5.64
CA GLY A 253 9.60 5.63 -4.35
C GLY A 253 9.04 4.24 -4.05
N LEU A 254 7.74 4.03 -4.27
CA LEU A 254 7.11 2.71 -4.12
C LEU A 254 7.77 1.67 -5.02
N THR A 255 7.93 1.97 -6.31
CA THR A 255 8.58 1.09 -7.30
C THR A 255 10.03 0.77 -6.93
N ALA A 256 10.79 1.79 -6.50
CA ALA A 256 12.19 1.61 -6.12
C ALA A 256 12.34 0.71 -4.87
N MET A 257 11.49 0.89 -3.86
CA MET A 257 11.48 0.04 -2.67
C MET A 257 11.06 -1.39 -3.02
N ARG A 258 9.99 -1.57 -3.81
CA ARG A 258 9.54 -2.90 -4.29
C ARG A 258 10.67 -3.62 -4.99
N ARG A 259 11.34 -2.99 -5.96
CA ARG A 259 12.46 -3.60 -6.71
C ARG A 259 13.54 -4.17 -5.80
N ARG A 260 13.87 -3.46 -4.72
CA ARG A 260 14.87 -3.93 -3.76
C ARG A 260 14.36 -5.11 -2.94
N VAL A 261 13.10 -5.07 -2.50
CA VAL A 261 12.49 -6.14 -1.69
C VAL A 261 12.26 -7.39 -2.54
N ASP A 262 11.77 -7.26 -3.76
CA ASP A 262 11.57 -8.37 -4.70
C ASP A 262 12.93 -9.00 -5.10
N GLY A 263 14.02 -8.20 -5.06
CA GLY A 263 15.41 -8.65 -5.19
C GLY A 263 16.00 -9.30 -3.93
N GLY A 264 15.21 -9.50 -2.87
CA GLY A 264 15.60 -10.20 -1.64
C GLY A 264 16.18 -9.29 -0.53
N ALA A 265 16.09 -7.96 -0.65
CA ALA A 265 16.47 -7.07 0.43
C ALA A 265 15.42 -7.09 1.57
N ASP A 266 15.87 -6.91 2.81
CA ASP A 266 14.99 -6.80 3.97
C ASP A 266 14.07 -5.58 3.84
N PRO A 267 12.72 -5.75 3.88
CA PRO A 267 11.77 -4.65 3.67
C PRO A 267 11.92 -3.52 4.69
N ARG A 268 12.23 -3.84 5.93
CA ARG A 268 12.43 -2.85 6.99
C ARG A 268 13.64 -1.96 6.70
N VAL A 269 14.76 -2.58 6.33
CA VAL A 269 16.00 -1.86 6.00
C VAL A 269 15.78 -0.97 4.77
N VAL A 270 15.07 -1.48 3.76
CA VAL A 270 14.75 -0.71 2.54
C VAL A 270 13.92 0.53 2.87
N VAL A 271 12.86 0.36 3.67
CA VAL A 271 11.95 1.44 4.06
C VAL A 271 12.65 2.46 4.96
N GLU A 272 13.41 2.03 5.97
CA GLU A 272 14.13 2.94 6.86
C GLU A 272 15.18 3.78 6.10
N ALA A 273 15.87 3.18 5.11
CA ALA A 273 16.79 3.92 4.24
C ALA A 273 16.06 4.96 3.37
N TRP A 274 14.88 4.61 2.81
CA TRP A 274 14.09 5.54 2.00
C TRP A 274 13.54 6.70 2.85
N LEU A 275 13.05 6.42 4.06
CA LEU A 275 12.53 7.44 4.98
C LEU A 275 13.62 8.37 5.52
N ALA A 276 14.87 7.94 5.57
CA ALA A 276 15.99 8.83 5.90
C ALA A 276 16.17 9.97 4.88
N GLU A 277 15.82 9.72 3.62
CA GLU A 277 15.83 10.71 2.53
C GLU A 277 14.50 11.45 2.39
N HIS A 278 13.40 10.84 2.82
CA HIS A 278 12.02 11.35 2.72
C HIS A 278 11.34 11.37 4.10
N PRO A 279 11.80 12.21 5.03
CA PRO A 279 11.31 12.19 6.41
C PRO A 279 9.84 12.59 6.53
N LEU A 280 9.12 11.87 7.39
CA LEU A 280 7.74 12.17 7.77
C LEU A 280 7.67 13.42 8.66
N GLY A 281 6.51 14.10 8.67
CA GLY A 281 6.23 15.21 9.61
C GLY A 281 6.90 16.54 9.26
N ARG A 282 7.17 16.82 7.99
CA ARG A 282 7.65 18.14 7.52
C ARG A 282 6.56 18.97 6.90
#